data_e9118a98dc3fe990c4ba0c61f0a5f8cb
#
_entry.id   e9118a98dc3fe990c4ba0c61f0a5f8cb
#
_cell.length_a   1.000
_cell.length_b   1.000
_cell.length_c   1.000
_cell.angle_alpha   90.00
_cell.angle_beta   90.00
_cell.angle_gamma   90.00
#
_symmetry.space_group_name_H-M   'P 1'
#
loop_
_entity.id
_entity.type
_entity.pdbx_description
1 polymer ?
#
loop_
_entity_poly.entity_id
_entity_poly.type
_entity_poly.pdbx_seq_one_letter_code
_entity_poly.pdbx_strand_id
1 'polypeptide(L)'
;LLTITIISFLGYCVENIWLALTQQYIDNRNMFFPFLLGYGLTVVGIYLIFGTPKKWLKKGTASKALVYLAYFALMIVIVSIGEIILGKAVEYFCGFAYWNYEKVPFHFTKYTSVPTSMGFAGIIEFFMEFLMEPILYHVQQLPKTTLQILAIGFIILLVSDYLISFQIMYYN
;
A
#
# COMPACT_ATOMS: atom_id res chain seq x y z
N LEU A 1 1.51 -13.01 -5.95
CA LEU A 1 2.75 -12.29 -5.73
C LEU A 1 2.97 -11.18 -6.77
N LEU A 2 2.98 -11.48 -8.08
CA LEU A 2 3.22 -10.47 -9.14
C LEU A 2 2.32 -9.25 -8.99
N THR A 3 1.04 -9.44 -8.69
CA THR A 3 0.10 -8.34 -8.39
C THR A 3 0.58 -7.48 -7.21
N ILE A 4 1.05 -8.11 -6.13
CA ILE A 4 1.62 -7.41 -4.98
C ILE A 4 2.81 -6.55 -5.42
N THR A 5 3.73 -7.10 -6.21
CA THR A 5 4.91 -6.39 -6.69
C THR A 5 4.53 -5.19 -7.58
N ILE A 6 3.59 -5.37 -8.52
CA ILE A 6 3.10 -4.28 -9.37
C ILE A 6 2.51 -3.14 -8.52
N ILE A 7 1.67 -3.48 -7.54
CA ILE A 7 1.05 -2.49 -6.66
C ILE A 7 2.07 -1.82 -5.75
N SER A 8 3.08 -2.56 -5.28
CA SER A 8 4.18 -2.00 -4.48
C SER A 8 4.99 -0.97 -5.26
N PHE A 9 5.24 -1.23 -6.55
CA PHE A 9 5.88 -0.27 -7.45
C PHE A 9 4.99 0.95 -7.71
N LEU A 10 3.71 0.76 -7.99
CA LEU A 10 2.77 1.87 -8.19
C LEU A 10 2.62 2.71 -6.91
N GLY A 11 2.60 2.08 -5.75
CA GLY A 11 2.61 2.78 -4.46
C GLY A 11 3.85 3.65 -4.28
N TYR A 12 5.03 3.12 -4.61
CA TYR A 12 6.26 3.89 -4.64
C TYR A 12 6.16 5.10 -5.57
N CYS A 13 5.66 4.91 -6.79
CA CYS A 13 5.49 6.00 -7.75
C CYS A 13 4.55 7.09 -7.21
N VAL A 14 3.40 6.72 -6.67
CA VAL A 14 2.41 7.67 -6.13
C VAL A 14 2.99 8.45 -4.96
N GLU A 15 3.65 7.77 -4.02
CA GLU A 15 4.28 8.42 -2.86
C GLU A 15 5.37 9.40 -3.30
N ASN A 16 6.23 8.99 -4.23
CA ASN A 16 7.32 9.85 -4.69
C ASN A 16 6.87 11.01 -5.57
N ILE A 17 5.79 10.86 -6.34
CA ILE A 17 5.16 11.99 -7.04
C ILE A 17 4.64 13.01 -5.99
N TRP A 18 3.96 12.54 -4.95
CA TRP A 18 3.49 13.40 -3.87
C TRP A 18 4.64 14.11 -3.16
N LEU A 19 5.69 13.39 -2.76
CA LEU A 19 6.86 13.96 -2.09
C LEU A 19 7.60 14.98 -2.98
N ALA A 20 7.77 14.67 -4.26
CA ALA A 20 8.40 15.57 -5.22
C ALA A 20 7.61 16.88 -5.39
N LEU A 21 6.28 16.81 -5.44
CA LEU A 21 5.42 17.98 -5.59
C LEU A 21 5.29 18.82 -4.31
N THR A 22 5.33 18.20 -3.14
CA THR A 22 5.08 18.89 -1.86
C THR A 22 6.34 19.25 -1.09
N GLN A 23 7.39 18.45 -1.21
CA GLN A 23 8.60 18.54 -0.40
C GLN A 23 9.89 18.61 -1.22
N GLN A 24 9.78 18.51 -2.55
CA GLN A 24 10.90 18.62 -3.51
C GLN A 24 12.01 17.58 -3.31
N TYR A 25 11.69 16.40 -2.79
CA TYR A 25 12.61 15.28 -2.71
C TYR A 25 11.94 13.95 -3.09
N ILE A 26 12.76 12.93 -3.30
CA ILE A 26 12.33 11.55 -3.57
C ILE A 26 12.85 10.68 -2.42
N ASP A 27 12.02 9.79 -1.92
CA ASP A 27 12.34 8.89 -0.81
C ASP A 27 12.03 7.45 -1.20
N ASN A 28 13.04 6.59 -1.21
CA ASN A 28 12.88 5.15 -1.39
C ASN A 28 12.82 4.38 -0.06
N ARG A 29 12.68 5.09 1.05
CA ARG A 29 12.65 4.53 2.41
C ARG A 29 13.90 3.71 2.74
N ASN A 30 15.07 4.16 2.25
CA ASN A 30 16.36 3.46 2.35
C ASN A 30 16.37 2.05 1.75
N MET A 31 15.42 1.74 0.86
CA MET A 31 15.42 0.49 0.10
C MET A 31 16.25 0.66 -1.18
N PHE A 32 16.85 -0.41 -1.69
CA PHE A 32 17.59 -0.37 -2.96
C PHE A 32 16.67 -0.32 -4.17
N PHE A 33 15.53 -1.01 -4.09
CA PHE A 33 14.59 -1.08 -5.19
C PHE A 33 13.32 -0.27 -4.93
N PRO A 34 12.64 0.22 -5.98
CA PRO A 34 11.46 1.08 -5.88
C PRO A 34 10.19 0.28 -5.58
N PHE A 35 10.19 -0.51 -4.51
CA PHE A 35 9.05 -1.33 -4.12
C PHE A 35 8.68 -1.11 -2.65
N LEU A 36 7.58 -0.42 -2.41
CA LEU A 36 7.02 -0.28 -1.07
C LEU A 36 6.04 -1.43 -0.80
N LEU A 37 6.56 -2.56 -0.32
CA LEU A 37 5.83 -3.82 -0.15
C LEU A 37 4.57 -3.67 0.70
N GLY A 38 4.56 -2.76 1.67
CA GLY A 38 3.39 -2.45 2.49
C GLY A 38 2.16 -2.08 1.68
N TYR A 39 2.32 -1.29 0.61
CA TYR A 39 1.20 -0.93 -0.28
C TYR A 39 0.63 -2.15 -1.00
N GLY A 40 1.50 -2.97 -1.60
CA GLY A 40 1.07 -4.17 -2.32
C GLY A 40 0.34 -5.17 -1.44
N LEU A 41 0.87 -5.44 -0.24
CA LEU A 41 0.26 -6.35 0.74
C LEU A 41 -1.09 -5.81 1.22
N THR A 42 -1.15 -4.53 1.60
CA THR A 42 -2.38 -3.90 2.09
C THR A 42 -3.48 -3.92 1.04
N VAL A 43 -3.19 -3.44 -0.18
CA VAL A 43 -4.19 -3.33 -1.24
C VAL A 43 -4.69 -4.72 -1.68
N VAL A 44 -3.79 -5.69 -1.85
CA VAL A 44 -4.21 -7.07 -2.18
C VAL A 44 -4.98 -7.70 -1.02
N GLY A 45 -4.56 -7.48 0.23
CA GLY A 45 -5.30 -7.93 1.41
C GLY A 45 -6.72 -7.36 1.47
N ILE A 46 -6.88 -6.06 1.26
CA ILE A 46 -8.19 -5.40 1.17
C ILE A 46 -9.04 -6.02 0.04
N TYR A 47 -8.45 -6.22 -1.14
CA TYR A 47 -9.18 -6.84 -2.27
C TYR A 47 -9.68 -8.24 -1.95
N LEU A 48 -8.86 -9.07 -1.28
CA LEU A 48 -9.25 -10.44 -0.94
C LEU A 48 -10.37 -10.49 0.11
N ILE A 49 -10.38 -9.57 1.06
CA ILE A 49 -11.36 -9.53 2.16
C ILE A 49 -12.64 -8.83 1.73
N PHE A 50 -12.52 -7.64 1.14
CA PHE A 50 -13.64 -6.74 0.88
C PHE A 50 -14.04 -6.65 -0.60
N GLY A 51 -13.15 -7.01 -1.52
CA GLY A 51 -13.36 -6.83 -2.96
C GLY A 51 -13.26 -5.36 -3.39
N THR A 52 -13.92 -5.03 -4.49
CA THR A 52 -13.96 -3.67 -5.06
C THR A 52 -15.30 -2.99 -4.77
N PRO A 53 -15.40 -1.65 -4.81
CA PRO A 53 -16.68 -0.92 -4.71
C PRO A 53 -17.72 -1.41 -5.73
N LYS A 54 -17.28 -1.71 -6.95
CA LYS A 54 -18.15 -2.29 -8.01
C LYS A 54 -18.81 -3.61 -7.60
N LYS A 55 -18.08 -4.46 -6.87
CA LYS A 55 -18.63 -5.74 -6.36
C LYS A 55 -19.70 -5.51 -5.30
N TRP A 56 -19.57 -4.47 -4.48
CA TRP A 56 -20.58 -4.09 -3.51
C TRP A 56 -21.85 -3.57 -4.18
N LEU A 57 -21.70 -2.72 -5.22
CA LEU A 57 -22.85 -2.23 -6.01
C LEU A 57 -23.66 -3.37 -6.63
N LYS A 58 -23.00 -4.42 -7.13
CA LYS A 58 -23.69 -5.58 -7.73
C LYS A 58 -24.45 -6.42 -6.71
N LYS A 59 -24.09 -6.35 -5.43
CA LYS A 59 -24.70 -7.17 -4.36
C LYS A 59 -25.86 -6.49 -3.63
N GLY A 60 -25.98 -5.16 -3.72
CA GLY A 60 -26.89 -4.39 -2.89
C GLY A 60 -27.87 -3.53 -3.67
N THR A 61 -28.90 -3.05 -2.97
CA THR A 61 -29.90 -2.07 -3.44
C THR A 61 -29.54 -0.62 -3.07
N ALA A 62 -28.40 -0.41 -2.40
CA ALA A 62 -27.95 0.91 -1.96
C ALA A 62 -27.57 1.80 -3.16
N SER A 63 -27.76 3.11 -3.00
CA SER A 63 -27.33 4.07 -4.02
C SER A 63 -25.82 4.01 -4.24
N LYS A 64 -25.39 4.32 -5.46
CA LYS A 64 -23.95 4.34 -5.82
C LYS A 64 -23.15 5.21 -4.85
N ALA A 65 -23.63 6.42 -4.57
CA ALA A 65 -22.96 7.35 -3.66
C ALA A 65 -22.78 6.77 -2.26
N LEU A 66 -23.79 6.11 -1.72
CA LEU A 66 -23.72 5.50 -0.38
C LEU A 66 -22.69 4.35 -0.34
N VAL A 67 -22.61 3.53 -1.38
CA VAL A 67 -21.66 2.43 -1.45
C VAL A 67 -20.22 2.96 -1.48
N TYR A 68 -19.92 3.98 -2.30
CA TYR A 68 -18.58 4.58 -2.35
C TYR A 68 -18.24 5.26 -1.03
N LEU A 69 -19.16 6.02 -0.44
CA LEU A 69 -18.93 6.66 0.86
C LEU A 69 -18.65 5.63 1.97
N ALA A 70 -19.41 4.53 1.99
CA ALA A 70 -19.20 3.45 2.96
C ALA A 70 -17.85 2.74 2.74
N TYR A 71 -17.48 2.50 1.48
CA TYR A 71 -16.19 1.91 1.13
C TYR A 71 -15.04 2.84 1.53
N PHE A 72 -15.14 4.14 1.22
CA PHE A 72 -14.17 5.15 1.62
C PHE A 72 -13.98 5.22 3.14
N ALA A 73 -15.09 5.28 3.89
CA ALA A 73 -15.04 5.28 5.36
C ALA A 73 -14.38 4.02 5.92
N LEU A 74 -14.66 2.84 5.34
CA LEU A 74 -14.01 1.60 5.71
C LEU A 74 -12.49 1.67 5.41
N MET A 75 -12.10 2.22 4.27
CA MET A 75 -10.67 2.37 3.92
C MET A 75 -9.93 3.29 4.89
N ILE A 76 -10.54 4.38 5.35
CA ILE A 76 -9.94 5.26 6.39
C ILE A 76 -9.64 4.44 7.65
N VAL A 77 -10.58 3.64 8.11
CA VAL A 77 -10.39 2.81 9.33
C VAL A 77 -9.28 1.79 9.12
N ILE A 78 -9.29 1.07 7.99
CA ILE A 78 -8.30 0.04 7.69
C ILE A 78 -6.89 0.64 7.58
N VAL A 79 -6.75 1.77 6.87
CA VAL A 79 -5.47 2.48 6.74
C VAL A 79 -4.98 2.93 8.09
N SER A 80 -5.81 3.59 8.90
CA SER A 80 -5.42 4.07 10.22
C SER A 80 -4.93 2.94 11.14
N ILE A 81 -5.64 1.82 11.17
CA ILE A 81 -5.25 0.64 11.96
C ILE A 81 -3.95 0.03 11.38
N GLY A 82 -3.86 -0.10 10.07
CA GLY A 82 -2.69 -0.64 9.38
C GLY A 82 -1.42 0.19 9.64
N GLU A 83 -1.51 1.51 9.56
CA GLU A 83 -0.40 2.43 9.85
C GLU A 83 0.07 2.29 11.32
N ILE A 84 -0.86 2.20 12.27
CA ILE A 84 -0.51 2.03 13.69
C ILE A 84 0.17 0.68 13.93
N ILE A 85 -0.38 -0.41 13.37
CA ILE A 85 0.18 -1.75 13.56
C ILE A 85 1.57 -1.83 12.92
N LEU A 86 1.70 -1.40 11.67
CA LEU A 86 2.95 -1.46 10.92
C LEU A 86 4.01 -0.54 11.55
N GLY A 87 3.64 0.69 11.91
CA GLY A 87 4.55 1.65 12.54
C GLY A 87 5.09 1.15 13.88
N LYS A 88 4.22 0.58 14.74
CA LYS A 88 4.63 -0.04 15.99
C LYS A 88 5.49 -1.28 15.77
N ALA A 89 5.14 -2.12 14.80
CA ALA A 89 5.91 -3.32 14.50
C ALA A 89 7.33 -2.96 14.03
N VAL A 90 7.47 -2.02 13.08
CA VAL A 90 8.79 -1.57 12.61
C VAL A 90 9.61 -0.98 13.76
N GLU A 91 9.02 -0.10 14.58
CA GLU A 91 9.74 0.49 15.70
C GLU A 91 10.16 -0.56 16.74
N TYR A 92 9.32 -1.55 17.02
CA TYR A 92 9.64 -2.63 17.94
C TYR A 92 10.79 -3.53 17.45
N PHE A 93 10.75 -3.93 16.15
CA PHE A 93 11.75 -4.85 15.61
C PHE A 93 13.04 -4.16 15.13
N CYS A 94 12.94 -2.93 14.66
CA CYS A 94 14.05 -2.22 14.03
C CYS A 94 14.65 -1.12 14.93
N GLY A 95 13.97 -0.74 16.02
CA GLY A 95 14.45 0.27 16.95
C GLY A 95 14.30 1.73 16.49
N PHE A 96 13.68 1.96 15.32
CA PHE A 96 13.46 3.31 14.77
C PHE A 96 12.05 3.48 14.22
N ALA A 97 11.54 4.73 14.23
CA ALA A 97 10.26 5.06 13.60
C ALA A 97 10.46 5.27 12.09
N TYR A 98 9.80 4.45 11.28
CA TYR A 98 9.91 4.50 9.82
C TYR A 98 9.26 5.75 9.20
N TRP A 99 8.25 6.31 9.89
CA TRP A 99 7.63 7.60 9.61
C TRP A 99 7.09 8.21 10.90
N ASN A 100 6.84 9.51 10.89
CA ASN A 100 6.29 10.22 12.03
C ASN A 100 5.35 11.35 11.58
N TYR A 101 4.09 11.29 12.01
CA TYR A 101 3.05 12.29 11.71
C TYR A 101 2.73 13.22 12.88
N GLU A 102 3.55 13.29 13.94
CA GLU A 102 3.30 14.18 15.08
C GLU A 102 3.16 15.66 14.70
N LYS A 103 3.82 16.08 13.60
CA LYS A 103 3.71 17.43 13.06
C LYS A 103 2.51 17.66 12.14
N VAL A 104 1.77 16.60 11.79
CA VAL A 104 0.60 16.68 10.91
C VAL A 104 -0.63 17.01 11.75
N PRO A 105 -1.45 18.02 11.37
CA PRO A 105 -2.69 18.34 12.08
C PRO A 105 -3.61 17.12 12.17
N PHE A 106 -4.35 17.02 13.29
CA PHE A 106 -5.28 15.91 13.55
C PHE A 106 -4.64 14.53 13.54
N HIS A 107 -3.39 14.39 13.99
CA HIS A 107 -2.81 13.07 14.24
C HIS A 107 -3.45 12.44 15.50
N PHE A 108 -3.71 11.14 15.43
CA PHE A 108 -4.16 10.34 16.59
C PHE A 108 -2.96 9.74 17.33
N THR A 109 -1.96 9.34 16.58
CA THR A 109 -0.71 8.79 17.08
C THR A 109 0.43 9.29 16.17
N LYS A 110 1.68 9.07 16.58
CA LYS A 110 2.82 9.38 15.71
C LYS A 110 2.82 8.61 14.39
N TYR A 111 2.00 7.56 14.27
CA TYR A 111 1.96 6.70 13.09
C TYR A 111 0.81 7.02 12.13
N THR A 112 -0.23 7.73 12.56
CA THR A 112 -1.40 8.01 11.71
C THR A 112 -2.04 9.36 12.02
N SER A 113 -2.59 10.00 10.99
CA SER A 113 -3.37 11.23 11.08
C SER A 113 -4.61 11.17 10.21
N VAL A 114 -5.63 11.97 10.52
CA VAL A 114 -6.87 12.03 9.71
C VAL A 114 -6.55 12.38 8.24
N PRO A 115 -5.78 13.44 7.94
CA PRO A 115 -5.51 13.81 6.55
C PRO A 115 -4.78 12.73 5.77
N THR A 116 -3.79 12.07 6.38
CA THR A 116 -3.03 11.01 5.70
C THR A 116 -3.89 9.79 5.45
N SER A 117 -4.67 9.34 6.44
CA SER A 117 -5.58 8.21 6.27
C SER A 117 -6.66 8.47 5.23
N MET A 118 -7.22 9.69 5.16
CA MET A 118 -8.16 10.08 4.10
C MET A 118 -7.51 10.09 2.72
N GLY A 119 -6.31 10.61 2.60
CA GLY A 119 -5.55 10.62 1.35
C GLY A 119 -5.29 9.20 0.84
N PHE A 120 -4.76 8.32 1.69
CA PHE A 120 -4.53 6.92 1.33
C PHE A 120 -5.83 6.17 1.04
N ALA A 121 -6.90 6.40 1.80
CA ALA A 121 -8.21 5.79 1.54
C ALA A 121 -8.74 6.16 0.15
N GLY A 122 -8.63 7.43 -0.26
CA GLY A 122 -9.02 7.89 -1.58
C GLY A 122 -8.19 7.26 -2.71
N ILE A 123 -6.88 7.14 -2.51
CA ILE A 123 -5.98 6.47 -3.47
C ILE A 123 -6.34 4.98 -3.58
N ILE A 124 -6.57 4.29 -2.47
CA ILE A 124 -6.98 2.88 -2.47
C ILE A 124 -8.32 2.70 -3.16
N GLU A 125 -9.31 3.53 -2.87
CA GLU A 125 -10.62 3.46 -3.51
C GLU A 125 -10.53 3.68 -5.01
N PHE A 126 -9.80 4.71 -5.46
CA PHE A 126 -9.51 4.96 -6.88
C PHE A 126 -8.83 3.74 -7.52
N PHE A 127 -7.82 3.19 -6.87
CA PHE A 127 -7.10 2.01 -7.36
C PHE A 127 -8.03 0.80 -7.50
N MET A 128 -8.85 0.53 -6.49
CA MET A 128 -9.81 -0.57 -6.49
C MET A 128 -10.88 -0.41 -7.58
N GLU A 129 -11.28 0.83 -7.86
CA GLU A 129 -12.30 1.12 -8.88
C GLU A 129 -11.77 0.96 -10.31
N PHE A 130 -10.54 1.42 -10.57
CA PHE A 130 -10.05 1.59 -11.94
C PHE A 130 -8.90 0.66 -12.31
N LEU A 131 -8.03 0.27 -11.38
CA LEU A 131 -6.77 -0.40 -11.69
C LEU A 131 -6.73 -1.87 -11.27
N MET A 132 -7.41 -2.26 -10.19
CA MET A 132 -7.29 -3.60 -9.62
C MET A 132 -7.72 -4.70 -10.61
N GLU A 133 -8.90 -4.57 -11.19
CA GLU A 133 -9.43 -5.57 -12.12
C GLU A 133 -8.61 -5.67 -13.43
N PRO A 134 -8.20 -4.56 -14.10
CA PRO A 134 -7.28 -4.61 -15.24
C PRO A 134 -5.96 -5.30 -14.92
N ILE A 135 -5.32 -4.97 -13.79
CA ILE A 135 -4.06 -5.60 -13.38
C ILE A 135 -4.24 -7.11 -13.21
N LEU A 136 -5.29 -7.53 -12.49
CA LEU A 136 -5.58 -8.95 -12.31
C LEU A 136 -5.83 -9.66 -13.64
N TYR A 137 -6.60 -9.03 -14.53
CA TYR A 137 -6.88 -9.58 -15.86
C TYR A 137 -5.60 -9.83 -16.65
N HIS A 138 -4.70 -8.85 -16.74
CA HIS A 138 -3.44 -9.01 -17.47
C HIS A 138 -2.51 -10.03 -16.81
N VAL A 139 -2.41 -10.04 -15.47
CA VAL A 139 -1.61 -11.03 -14.75
C VAL A 139 -2.11 -12.44 -14.98
N GLN A 140 -3.43 -12.66 -15.03
CA GLN A 140 -4.02 -13.98 -15.25
C GLN A 140 -3.81 -14.52 -16.68
N GLN A 141 -3.55 -13.64 -17.65
CA GLN A 141 -3.25 -14.06 -19.04
C GLN A 141 -1.82 -14.55 -19.24
N LEU A 142 -0.91 -14.29 -18.28
CA LEU A 142 0.47 -14.74 -18.41
C LEU A 142 0.57 -16.27 -18.31
N PRO A 143 1.45 -16.91 -19.12
CA PRO A 143 1.73 -18.32 -19.00
C PRO A 143 2.17 -18.70 -17.59
N LYS A 144 1.75 -19.86 -17.08
CA LYS A 144 2.08 -20.33 -15.73
C LYS A 144 3.59 -20.33 -15.48
N THR A 145 4.40 -20.76 -16.44
CA THR A 145 5.85 -20.76 -16.34
C THR A 145 6.42 -19.36 -16.15
N THR A 146 5.93 -18.40 -16.93
CA THR A 146 6.32 -16.98 -16.79
C THR A 146 5.96 -16.43 -15.41
N LEU A 147 4.73 -16.72 -14.94
CA LEU A 147 4.29 -16.31 -13.60
C LEU A 147 5.17 -16.91 -12.49
N GLN A 148 5.57 -18.17 -12.62
CA GLN A 148 6.44 -18.83 -11.65
C GLN A 148 7.85 -18.21 -11.63
N ILE A 149 8.46 -18.00 -12.80
CA ILE A 149 9.78 -17.39 -12.93
C ILE A 149 9.78 -15.97 -12.34
N LEU A 150 8.80 -15.15 -12.72
CA LEU A 150 8.66 -13.80 -12.19
C LEU A 150 8.40 -13.80 -10.67
N ALA A 151 7.55 -14.71 -10.18
CA ALA A 151 7.27 -14.82 -8.76
C ALA A 151 8.53 -15.16 -7.96
N ILE A 152 9.31 -16.17 -8.38
CA ILE A 152 10.55 -16.55 -7.71
C ILE A 152 11.56 -15.40 -7.77
N GLY A 153 11.75 -14.78 -8.94
CA GLY A 153 12.67 -13.66 -9.12
C GLY A 153 12.32 -12.48 -8.20
N PHE A 154 11.04 -12.09 -8.13
CA PHE A 154 10.61 -11.02 -7.24
C PHE A 154 10.65 -11.39 -5.76
N ILE A 155 10.43 -12.65 -5.37
CA ILE A 155 10.63 -13.07 -3.98
C ILE A 155 12.09 -12.88 -3.59
N ILE A 156 13.02 -13.38 -4.39
CA ILE A 156 14.45 -13.26 -4.11
C ILE A 156 14.84 -11.78 -4.03
N LEU A 157 14.43 -10.98 -5.01
CA LEU A 157 14.75 -9.56 -5.08
C LEU A 157 14.20 -8.80 -3.85
N LEU A 158 12.91 -8.94 -3.54
CA LEU A 158 12.29 -8.22 -2.44
C LEU A 158 12.81 -8.67 -1.07
N VAL A 159 12.99 -9.98 -0.86
CA VAL A 159 13.51 -10.49 0.41
C VAL A 159 14.95 -10.01 0.61
N SER A 160 15.79 -10.08 -0.44
CA SER A 160 17.17 -9.60 -0.36
C SER A 160 17.24 -8.11 -0.06
N ASP A 161 16.41 -7.30 -0.75
CA ASP A 161 16.35 -5.85 -0.53
C ASP A 161 15.96 -5.53 0.92
N TYR A 162 14.89 -6.13 1.43
CA TYR A 162 14.47 -5.91 2.81
C TYR A 162 15.52 -6.35 3.83
N LEU A 163 16.07 -7.54 3.71
CA LEU A 163 17.08 -8.03 4.64
C LEU A 163 18.32 -7.14 4.69
N ILE A 164 18.85 -6.74 3.53
CA ILE A 164 20.04 -5.90 3.45
C ILE A 164 19.72 -4.47 3.93
N SER A 165 18.64 -3.88 3.46
CA SER A 165 18.27 -2.50 3.80
C SER A 165 17.95 -2.36 5.29
N PHE A 166 17.19 -3.26 5.89
CA PHE A 166 16.90 -3.22 7.32
C PHE A 166 18.14 -3.50 8.18
N GLN A 167 19.04 -4.39 7.74
CA GLN A 167 20.31 -4.61 8.42
C GLN A 167 21.16 -3.34 8.42
N ILE A 168 21.27 -2.65 7.28
CA ILE A 168 22.00 -1.38 7.20
C ILE A 168 21.37 -0.32 8.10
N MET A 169 20.04 -0.18 8.08
CA MET A 169 19.32 0.78 8.93
C MET A 169 19.44 0.48 10.43
N TYR A 170 19.56 -0.80 10.81
CA TYR A 170 19.72 -1.19 12.21
C TYR A 170 21.10 -0.87 12.76
N TYR A 171 22.16 -0.93 11.94
CA TYR A 171 23.54 -0.71 12.38
C TYR A 171 24.05 0.73 12.19
N ASN A 172 23.28 1.60 11.54
CA ASN A 172 23.58 3.03 11.38
C ASN A 172 22.73 3.89 12.33
#